data_0fcb81c5babc384d9b4a9a597bc415c0
#
_entry.id   0fcb81c5babc384d9b4a9a597bc415c0
#
_cell.length_a   1.000
_cell.length_b   1.000
_cell.length_c   1.000
_cell.angle_alpha   90.00
_cell.angle_beta   90.00
_cell.angle_gamma   90.00
#
_symmetry.space_group_name_H-M   'P 1'
#
loop_
_entity.id
_entity.type
_entity.pdbx_description
1 polymer ?
#
loop_
_entity_poly.entity_id
_entity_poly.type
_entity_poly.pdbx_seq_one_letter_code
_entity_poly.pdbx_strand_id
1 'polypeptide(L)'
;MNATPQDINHIIGNKVYKLRHSLSMTQQELAERSGLSISFISEIENGHKSMSIDTLIKLSKGLRVSLDTIVFENNAYDDMQNDVINMMATLPFEYNESILLIAREFTRLNLNRKKD
;
A
#
# COMPACT_ATOMS: atom_id res chain seq x y z
N MET A 1 2.85 18.33 9.42
CA MET A 1 4.11 17.82 10.01
C MET A 1 4.92 17.13 8.93
N ASN A 2 6.18 17.51 8.76
CA ASN A 2 7.01 17.02 7.68
C ASN A 2 7.93 15.93 8.17
N ALA A 3 7.86 14.75 7.55
CA ALA A 3 8.78 13.66 7.83
C ALA A 3 10.13 13.94 7.17
N THR A 4 11.23 13.61 7.86
CA THR A 4 12.56 13.66 7.28
C THR A 4 12.77 12.48 6.34
N PRO A 5 13.77 12.53 5.42
CA PRO A 5 14.10 11.38 4.60
C PRO A 5 14.42 10.13 5.41
N GLN A 6 15.11 10.28 6.55
CA GLN A 6 15.40 9.15 7.43
C GLN A 6 14.13 8.53 8.02
N ASP A 7 13.16 9.36 8.41
CA ASP A 7 11.90 8.89 8.95
C ASP A 7 11.11 8.11 7.88
N ILE A 8 11.09 8.63 6.65
CA ILE A 8 10.43 7.98 5.53
C ILE A 8 11.08 6.62 5.24
N ASN A 9 12.42 6.57 5.23
CA ASN A 9 13.14 5.32 5.01
C ASN A 9 12.79 4.28 6.08
N HIS A 10 12.70 4.69 7.34
CA HIS A 10 12.31 3.79 8.44
C HIS A 10 10.87 3.31 8.30
N ILE A 11 9.96 4.19 7.96
CA ILE A 11 8.54 3.85 7.79
C ILE A 11 8.38 2.82 6.67
N ILE A 12 8.99 3.07 5.52
CA ILE A 12 8.89 2.18 4.36
C ILE A 12 9.63 0.86 4.65
N GLY A 13 10.83 0.94 5.21
CA GLY A 13 11.62 -0.25 5.54
C GLY A 13 10.91 -1.16 6.51
N ASN A 14 10.27 -0.60 7.54
CA ASN A 14 9.50 -1.37 8.50
C ASN A 14 8.27 -2.01 7.84
N LYS A 15 7.65 -1.32 6.90
CA LYS A 15 6.51 -1.86 6.17
C LYS A 15 6.92 -3.03 5.30
N VAL A 16 8.06 -2.94 4.61
CA VAL A 16 8.61 -4.04 3.81
C VAL A 16 8.88 -5.25 4.72
N TYR A 17 9.50 -5.02 5.86
CA TYR A 17 9.76 -6.06 6.86
C TYR A 17 8.47 -6.78 7.28
N LYS A 18 7.45 -6.01 7.67
CA LYS A 18 6.17 -6.56 8.13
C LYS A 18 5.45 -7.33 7.03
N LEU A 19 5.43 -6.80 5.82
CA LEU A 19 4.81 -7.47 4.68
C LEU A 19 5.52 -8.78 4.36
N ARG A 20 6.85 -8.77 4.34
CA ARG A 20 7.64 -9.97 4.09
C ARG A 20 7.34 -11.04 5.15
N HIS A 21 7.32 -10.66 6.42
CA HIS A 21 7.01 -11.58 7.52
C HIS A 21 5.59 -12.12 7.43
N SER A 22 4.62 -11.28 7.08
CA SER A 22 3.22 -11.73 6.96
C SER A 22 3.05 -12.75 5.83
N LEU A 23 3.94 -12.74 4.84
CA LEU A 23 3.92 -13.69 3.73
C LEU A 23 4.82 -14.91 3.99
N SER A 24 5.39 -15.02 5.20
CA SER A 24 6.33 -16.07 5.59
C SER A 24 7.52 -16.16 4.62
N MET A 25 7.99 -15.02 4.17
CA MET A 25 9.06 -14.90 3.17
C MET A 25 10.36 -14.50 3.83
N THR A 26 11.47 -15.17 3.45
CA THR A 26 12.81 -14.80 3.90
C THR A 26 13.33 -13.61 3.11
N GLN A 27 14.38 -12.94 3.63
CA GLN A 27 15.05 -11.88 2.88
C GLN A 27 15.60 -12.40 1.55
N GLN A 28 16.12 -13.62 1.55
CA GLN A 28 16.63 -14.24 0.34
C GLN A 28 15.54 -14.44 -0.70
N GLU A 29 14.37 -14.92 -0.28
CA GLU A 29 13.24 -15.10 -1.18
C GLU A 29 12.77 -13.79 -1.77
N LEU A 30 12.69 -12.73 -0.95
CA LEU A 30 12.32 -11.40 -1.45
C LEU A 30 13.36 -10.87 -2.42
N ALA A 31 14.66 -11.07 -2.11
CA ALA A 31 15.75 -10.67 -3.00
C ALA A 31 15.60 -11.33 -4.37
N GLU A 32 15.38 -12.64 -4.40
CA GLU A 32 15.19 -13.39 -5.64
C GLU A 32 13.96 -12.90 -6.42
N ARG A 33 12.84 -12.70 -5.75
CA ARG A 33 11.59 -12.29 -6.41
C ARG A 33 11.64 -10.86 -6.90
N SER A 34 12.37 -9.99 -6.22
CA SER A 34 12.44 -8.56 -6.57
C SER A 34 13.60 -8.22 -7.50
N GLY A 35 14.56 -9.13 -7.65
CA GLY A 35 15.79 -8.84 -8.41
C GLY A 35 16.75 -7.93 -7.67
N LEU A 36 16.63 -7.82 -6.35
CA LEU A 36 17.52 -7.02 -5.51
C LEU A 36 18.46 -7.95 -4.73
N SER A 37 19.58 -7.40 -4.23
CA SER A 37 20.49 -8.20 -3.39
C SER A 37 19.93 -8.35 -1.99
N ILE A 38 20.33 -9.42 -1.29
CA ILE A 38 19.96 -9.66 0.10
C ILE A 38 20.46 -8.50 0.97
N SER A 39 21.69 -8.04 0.74
CA SER A 39 22.26 -6.91 1.48
C SER A 39 21.43 -5.66 1.34
N PHE A 40 20.93 -5.38 0.13
CA PHE A 40 20.10 -4.22 -0.13
C PHE A 40 18.75 -4.34 0.56
N ILE A 41 18.13 -5.51 0.52
CA ILE A 41 16.89 -5.79 1.26
C ILE A 41 17.10 -5.51 2.76
N SER A 42 18.18 -6.00 3.33
CA SER A 42 18.51 -5.77 4.74
C SER A 42 18.65 -4.28 5.06
N GLU A 43 19.37 -3.54 4.21
CA GLU A 43 19.53 -2.10 4.39
C GLU A 43 18.22 -1.34 4.28
N ILE A 44 17.34 -1.74 3.37
CA ILE A 44 15.99 -1.17 3.23
C ILE A 44 15.18 -1.40 4.50
N GLU A 45 15.13 -2.63 4.98
CA GLU A 45 14.35 -2.99 6.17
C GLU A 45 14.85 -2.30 7.43
N ASN A 46 16.13 -2.00 7.50
CA ASN A 46 16.73 -1.25 8.62
C ASN A 46 16.59 0.26 8.48
N GLY A 47 16.05 0.74 7.38
CA GLY A 47 15.84 2.18 7.16
C GLY A 47 17.11 2.93 6.79
N HIS A 48 18.18 2.23 6.39
CA HIS A 48 19.48 2.84 6.09
C HIS A 48 19.62 3.33 4.65
N LYS A 49 18.66 3.01 3.77
CA LYS A 49 18.73 3.35 2.35
C LYS A 49 17.46 4.05 1.89
N SER A 50 17.63 5.11 1.12
CA SER A 50 16.55 5.68 0.34
C SER A 50 16.27 4.78 -0.85
N MET A 51 15.00 4.72 -1.25
CA MET A 51 14.58 3.88 -2.35
C MET A 51 14.18 4.73 -3.54
N SER A 52 14.69 4.35 -4.72
CA SER A 52 14.20 4.90 -5.98
C SER A 52 12.81 4.31 -6.27
N ILE A 53 12.10 4.95 -7.18
CA ILE A 53 10.80 4.43 -7.65
C ILE A 53 11.00 3.04 -8.27
N ASP A 54 12.10 2.84 -9.02
CA ASP A 54 12.43 1.53 -9.60
C ASP A 54 12.53 0.45 -8.52
N THR A 55 13.21 0.75 -7.41
CA THR A 55 13.33 -0.18 -6.28
C THR A 55 11.97 -0.49 -5.67
N LEU A 56 11.12 0.54 -5.49
CA LEU A 56 9.77 0.35 -4.95
C LEU A 56 8.92 -0.54 -5.86
N ILE A 57 9.03 -0.35 -7.18
CA ILE A 57 8.32 -1.20 -8.16
C ILE A 57 8.79 -2.65 -8.04
N LYS A 58 10.10 -2.87 -7.94
CA LYS A 58 10.66 -4.21 -7.77
C LYS A 58 10.17 -4.87 -6.48
N LEU A 59 10.12 -4.12 -5.38
CA LEU A 59 9.61 -4.63 -4.10
C LEU A 59 8.12 -4.96 -4.20
N SER A 60 7.32 -4.12 -4.84
CA SER A 60 5.90 -4.38 -4.99
C SER A 60 5.65 -5.66 -5.77
N LYS A 61 6.43 -5.90 -6.82
CA LYS A 61 6.33 -7.14 -7.60
C LYS A 61 6.77 -8.35 -6.79
N GLY A 62 7.86 -8.23 -6.05
CA GLY A 62 8.37 -9.33 -5.23
C GLY A 62 7.43 -9.69 -4.08
N LEU A 63 6.80 -8.71 -3.47
CA LEU A 63 5.83 -8.90 -2.38
C LEU A 63 4.41 -9.15 -2.89
N ARG A 64 4.15 -8.91 -4.18
CA ARG A 64 2.82 -9.03 -4.81
C ARG A 64 1.79 -8.12 -4.13
N VAL A 65 2.19 -6.91 -3.82
CA VAL A 65 1.34 -5.88 -3.23
C VAL A 65 1.45 -4.60 -4.06
N SER A 66 0.49 -3.70 -3.88
CA SER A 66 0.54 -2.39 -4.56
C SER A 66 1.60 -1.50 -3.92
N LEU A 67 2.04 -0.49 -4.65
CA LEU A 67 2.94 0.54 -4.11
C LEU A 67 2.31 1.24 -2.91
N ASP A 68 1.00 1.49 -2.96
CA ASP A 68 0.27 2.12 -1.86
C ASP A 68 0.41 1.32 -0.57
N THR A 69 0.36 0.00 -0.66
CA THR A 69 0.49 -0.89 0.50
C THR A 69 1.86 -0.74 1.16
N ILE A 70 2.91 -0.49 0.37
CA ILE A 70 4.27 -0.33 0.90
C ILE A 70 4.48 1.06 1.48
N VAL A 71 3.98 2.10 0.81
CA VAL A 71 4.33 3.50 1.08
C VAL A 71 3.45 4.11 2.15
N PHE A 72 2.18 3.77 2.20
CA PHE A 72 1.23 4.38 3.13
C PHE A 72 0.93 3.46 4.30
N GLU A 73 0.74 4.05 5.47
CA GLU A 73 0.34 3.30 6.65
C GLU A 73 -1.13 2.91 6.56
N ASN A 74 -1.44 1.68 6.96
CA ASN A 74 -2.83 1.23 7.07
C ASN A 74 -3.47 1.83 8.31
N ASN A 75 -4.73 2.25 8.16
CA ASN A 75 -5.53 2.74 9.28
C ASN A 75 -6.95 2.19 9.16
N ALA A 76 -7.82 2.52 10.13
CA ALA A 76 -9.20 2.03 10.13
C ALA A 76 -9.97 2.46 8.86
N TYR A 77 -9.65 3.61 8.29
CA TYR A 77 -10.25 4.09 7.06
C TYR A 77 -9.88 3.19 5.87
N ASP A 78 -8.60 2.82 5.76
CA ASP A 78 -8.12 1.91 4.71
C ASP A 78 -8.78 0.54 4.84
N ASP A 79 -8.92 0.02 6.06
CA ASP A 79 -9.57 -1.26 6.30
C ASP A 79 -11.04 -1.24 5.87
N MET A 80 -11.74 -0.16 6.16
CA MET A 80 -13.13 0.03 5.75
C MET A 80 -13.26 0.06 4.22
N GLN A 81 -12.37 0.78 3.55
CA GLN A 81 -12.35 0.83 2.08
C GLN A 81 -12.11 -0.55 1.48
N ASN A 82 -11.17 -1.31 2.03
CA ASN A 82 -10.86 -2.65 1.57
C ASN A 82 -12.04 -3.59 1.76
N ASP A 83 -12.77 -3.48 2.86
CA ASP A 83 -13.97 -4.25 3.11
C ASP A 83 -15.04 -3.98 2.04
N VAL A 84 -15.25 -2.72 1.68
CA VAL A 84 -16.19 -2.35 0.63
C VAL A 84 -15.77 -2.94 -0.71
N ILE A 85 -14.49 -2.83 -1.07
CA ILE A 85 -13.96 -3.39 -2.32
C ILE A 85 -14.19 -4.91 -2.36
N ASN A 86 -13.90 -5.60 -1.27
CA ASN A 86 -14.07 -7.05 -1.19
C ASN A 86 -15.55 -7.45 -1.32
N MET A 87 -16.44 -6.72 -0.70
CA MET A 87 -17.89 -6.95 -0.84
C MET A 87 -18.33 -6.76 -2.29
N MET A 88 -17.88 -5.69 -2.93
CA MET A 88 -18.23 -5.39 -4.32
C MET A 88 -17.75 -6.50 -5.26
N ALA A 89 -16.62 -7.13 -4.98
CA ALA A 89 -16.07 -8.20 -5.80
C ALA A 89 -16.97 -9.45 -5.82
N THR A 90 -17.83 -9.63 -4.81
CA THR A 90 -18.73 -10.77 -4.70
C THR A 90 -20.13 -10.51 -5.24
N LEU A 91 -20.44 -9.25 -5.62
CA LEU A 91 -21.77 -8.85 -6.06
C LEU A 91 -21.88 -8.86 -7.58
N PRO A 92 -23.09 -9.12 -8.14
CA PRO A 92 -23.33 -8.92 -9.57
C PRO A 92 -23.10 -7.47 -9.99
N PHE A 93 -22.81 -7.30 -11.28
CA PHE A 93 -22.47 -6.00 -11.86
C PHE A 93 -23.52 -4.91 -11.57
N GLU A 94 -24.81 -5.28 -11.63
CA GLU A 94 -25.92 -4.35 -11.43
C GLU A 94 -25.89 -3.71 -10.03
N TYR A 95 -25.50 -4.49 -9.02
CA TYR A 95 -25.36 -3.95 -7.66
C TYR A 95 -24.18 -2.99 -7.55
N ASN A 96 -23.09 -3.30 -8.23
CA ASN A 96 -21.92 -2.43 -8.23
C ASN A 96 -22.20 -1.09 -8.91
N GLU A 97 -22.99 -1.08 -9.99
CA GLU A 97 -23.45 0.16 -10.60
C GLU A 97 -24.24 1.02 -9.61
N SER A 98 -25.16 0.39 -8.89
CA SER A 98 -25.98 1.10 -7.90
C SER A 98 -25.11 1.70 -6.78
N ILE A 99 -24.13 0.95 -6.28
CA ILE A 99 -23.19 1.43 -5.26
C ILE A 99 -22.41 2.63 -5.79
N LEU A 100 -21.95 2.58 -7.04
CA LEU A 100 -21.21 3.69 -7.65
C LEU A 100 -22.06 4.95 -7.76
N LEU A 101 -23.33 4.81 -8.17
CA LEU A 101 -24.24 5.94 -8.29
C LEU A 101 -24.49 6.60 -6.93
N ILE A 102 -24.69 5.80 -5.89
CA ILE A 102 -24.87 6.31 -4.52
C ILE A 102 -23.61 7.03 -4.05
N ALA A 103 -22.42 6.43 -4.28
CA ALA A 103 -21.15 7.03 -3.90
C ALA A 103 -20.93 8.37 -4.61
N ARG A 104 -21.28 8.46 -5.89
CA ARG A 104 -21.18 9.70 -6.66
C ARG A 104 -22.08 10.79 -6.07
N GLU A 105 -23.28 10.42 -5.65
CA GLU A 105 -24.21 11.39 -5.05
C GLU A 105 -23.67 11.91 -3.72
N PHE A 106 -23.15 11.06 -2.87
CA PHE A 106 -22.52 11.50 -1.62
C PHE A 106 -21.32 12.40 -1.89
N THR A 107 -20.51 12.07 -2.90
CA THR A 107 -19.37 12.91 -3.28
C THR A 107 -19.83 14.30 -3.71
N ARG A 108 -20.89 14.38 -4.53
CA ARG A 108 -21.45 15.63 -4.99
C ARG A 108 -21.97 16.48 -3.81
N LEU A 109 -22.69 15.85 -2.90
CA LEU A 109 -23.22 16.52 -1.70
C LEU A 109 -22.10 17.05 -0.81
N ASN A 110 -21.04 16.28 -0.63
CA ASN A 110 -19.89 16.68 0.18
C ASN A 110 -19.14 17.87 -0.44
N LEU A 111 -19.00 17.90 -1.75
CA LEU A 111 -18.36 19.02 -2.45
C LEU A 111 -19.18 20.30 -2.27
N ASN A 112 -20.51 20.20 -2.34
CA ASN A 112 -21.37 21.36 -2.12
C ASN A 112 -21.28 21.87 -0.68
N ARG A 113 -21.16 20.97 0.29
CA ARG A 113 -20.94 21.35 1.69
C ARG A 113 -19.65 22.14 1.89
N LYS A 114 -18.58 21.75 1.21
CA LYS A 114 -17.26 22.39 1.36
C LYS A 114 -17.20 23.76 0.74
N LYS A 115 -18.12 24.11 -0.16
CA LYS A 115 -18.17 25.43 -0.77
C LYS A 115 -18.77 26.50 0.14
N ASP A 116 -19.47 26.11 1.17
CA ASP A 116 -20.06 27.02 2.17
C ASP A 116 -19.02 27.42 3.27
#